data_4fdbbd9573dfa9a38660b638f81a3dfe
#
_entry.id   4fdbbd9573dfa9a38660b638f81a3dfe
#
_cell.length_a   1.000
_cell.length_b   1.000
_cell.length_c   1.000
_cell.angle_alpha   90.00
_cell.angle_beta   90.00
_cell.angle_gamma   90.00
#
_symmetry.space_group_name_H-M   'P 1'
#
loop_
_entity.id
_entity.type
_entity.pdbx_description
1 polymer ?
#
loop_
_entity_poly.entity_id
_entity_poly.type
_entity_poly.pdbx_seq_one_letter_code
_entity_poly.pdbx_strand_id
1 'polypeptide(L)'
;KIFIVNFIFIFIFIYSVISLIGFYLAKLFLKPIKDERERLNTFIKDTTHELNTPISAILMSTESTNLTPKQIERVKLSAKRVSEIYKDLTYVFLENHLHEKIINELSLNTVINEQLKYFEALASKKRITITTNLEEFEYKINEDDFIRVFNNLVSNAIKYNKMGGEIDISLKNKILTIKDTGIGIQEEKVKNIFDRYYRATLEQGGFGIGLNIVSKICKDYNIKIVVDSELNESTTFKLIF
;
A
#
# COMPACT_ATOMS: atom_id res chain seq x y z
N LYS A 1 12.83 -50.25 44.83
CA LYS A 1 12.62 -50.34 43.37
C LYS A 1 11.45 -49.45 42.90
N ILE A 2 10.30 -49.47 43.57
CA ILE A 2 9.10 -48.69 43.21
C ILE A 2 9.38 -47.17 43.27
N PHE A 3 10.16 -46.70 44.25
CA PHE A 3 10.50 -45.28 44.41
C PHE A 3 11.32 -44.73 43.23
N ILE A 4 12.27 -45.52 42.71
CA ILE A 4 13.10 -45.13 41.54
C ILE A 4 12.26 -45.07 40.28
N VAL A 5 11.33 -45.97 40.09
CA VAL A 5 10.44 -46.01 38.92
C VAL A 5 9.51 -44.78 38.90
N ASN A 6 8.93 -44.44 40.05
CA ASN A 6 8.10 -43.22 40.15
C ASN A 6 8.89 -41.93 39.87
N PHE A 7 10.16 -41.86 40.32
CA PHE A 7 11.01 -40.72 40.08
C PHE A 7 11.33 -40.56 38.59
N ILE A 8 11.58 -41.67 37.86
CA ILE A 8 11.79 -41.69 36.43
C ILE A 8 10.54 -41.20 35.68
N PHE A 9 9.36 -41.66 36.05
CA PHE A 9 8.11 -41.20 35.42
C PHE A 9 7.86 -39.71 35.63
N ILE A 10 8.10 -39.19 36.84
CA ILE A 10 7.98 -37.74 37.09
C ILE A 10 8.96 -36.94 36.24
N PHE A 11 10.22 -37.42 36.11
CA PHE A 11 11.24 -36.76 35.30
C PHE A 11 10.86 -36.75 33.82
N ILE A 12 10.37 -37.86 33.28
CA ILE A 12 9.91 -37.94 31.88
C ILE A 12 8.71 -37.04 31.67
N PHE A 13 7.79 -36.96 32.59
CA PHE A 13 6.62 -36.10 32.51
C PHE A 13 7.04 -34.62 32.47
N ILE A 14 7.90 -34.20 33.40
CA ILE A 14 8.40 -32.81 33.47
C ILE A 14 9.15 -32.47 32.15
N TYR A 15 10.02 -33.37 31.66
CA TYR A 15 10.73 -33.16 30.40
C TYR A 15 9.78 -33.04 29.22
N SER A 16 8.75 -33.87 29.16
CA SER A 16 7.73 -33.80 28.10
C SER A 16 6.98 -32.48 28.12
N VAL A 17 6.60 -31.99 29.31
CA VAL A 17 5.91 -30.68 29.46
C VAL A 17 6.81 -29.54 29.04
N ILE A 18 8.08 -29.53 29.46
CA ILE A 18 9.04 -28.48 29.08
C ILE A 18 9.28 -28.51 27.58
N SER A 19 9.42 -29.70 26.97
CA SER A 19 9.61 -29.85 25.52
C SER A 19 8.40 -29.35 24.74
N LEU A 20 7.19 -29.64 25.20
CA LEU A 20 5.94 -29.16 24.56
C LEU A 20 5.82 -27.64 24.63
N ILE A 21 6.12 -27.07 25.80
CA ILE A 21 6.12 -25.60 25.98
C ILE A 21 7.18 -24.96 25.06
N GLY A 22 8.41 -25.51 25.04
CA GLY A 22 9.49 -25.02 24.18
C GLY A 22 9.12 -25.08 22.70
N PHE A 23 8.51 -26.17 22.23
CA PHE A 23 8.02 -26.31 20.88
C PHE A 23 6.95 -25.29 20.53
N TYR A 24 5.99 -25.07 21.44
CA TYR A 24 4.92 -24.11 21.24
C TYR A 24 5.44 -22.66 21.19
N LEU A 25 6.35 -22.31 22.10
CA LEU A 25 7.01 -21.00 22.12
C LEU A 25 7.87 -20.79 20.86
N ALA A 26 8.65 -21.79 20.46
CA ALA A 26 9.43 -21.71 19.22
C ALA A 26 8.53 -21.47 18.00
N LYS A 27 7.42 -22.18 17.88
CA LYS A 27 6.45 -21.97 16.81
C LYS A 27 5.83 -20.57 16.85
N LEU A 28 5.52 -20.06 18.03
CA LEU A 28 4.94 -18.73 18.22
C LEU A 28 5.91 -17.62 17.79
N PHE A 29 7.19 -17.75 18.12
CA PHE A 29 8.20 -16.74 17.82
C PHE A 29 8.80 -16.88 16.41
N LEU A 30 9.01 -18.10 15.93
CA LEU A 30 9.64 -18.32 14.62
C LEU A 30 8.68 -18.12 13.45
N LYS A 31 7.39 -18.43 13.64
CA LYS A 31 6.41 -18.27 12.56
C LYS A 31 6.32 -16.84 12.04
N PRO A 32 6.12 -15.79 12.87
CA PRO A 32 6.04 -14.41 12.36
C PRO A 32 7.34 -13.95 11.67
N ILE A 33 8.51 -14.40 12.15
CA ILE A 33 9.80 -14.09 11.51
C ILE A 33 9.89 -14.73 10.13
N LYS A 34 9.44 -15.97 9.99
CA LYS A 34 9.41 -16.67 8.71
C LYS A 34 8.45 -15.99 7.74
N ASP A 35 7.24 -15.67 8.19
CA ASP A 35 6.21 -15.01 7.40
C ASP A 35 6.69 -13.63 6.91
N GLU A 36 7.36 -12.86 7.77
CA GLU A 36 7.95 -11.56 7.42
C GLU A 36 9.07 -11.71 6.39
N ARG A 37 9.94 -12.72 6.54
CA ARG A 37 11.00 -13.02 5.58
C ARG A 37 10.44 -13.42 4.21
N GLU A 38 9.38 -14.22 4.17
CA GLU A 38 8.73 -14.61 2.92
C GLU A 38 8.07 -13.39 2.24
N ARG A 39 7.41 -12.53 3.00
CA ARG A 39 6.87 -11.26 2.50
C ARG A 39 7.96 -10.35 1.93
N LEU A 40 9.09 -10.22 2.62
CA LEU A 40 10.23 -9.43 2.16
C LEU A 40 10.83 -10.01 0.87
N ASN A 41 11.00 -11.32 0.77
CA ASN A 41 11.51 -11.97 -0.43
C ASN A 41 10.58 -11.74 -1.64
N THR A 42 9.26 -11.86 -1.44
CA THR A 42 8.27 -11.57 -2.48
C THR A 42 8.34 -10.11 -2.90
N PHE A 43 8.43 -9.19 -1.94
CA PHE A 43 8.60 -7.77 -2.21
C PHE A 43 9.85 -7.46 -3.05
N ILE A 44 11.01 -8.04 -2.70
CA ILE A 44 12.26 -7.84 -3.46
C ILE A 44 12.08 -8.34 -4.90
N LYS A 45 11.48 -9.52 -5.08
CA LYS A 45 11.21 -10.09 -6.39
C LYS A 45 10.29 -9.19 -7.22
N ASP A 46 9.18 -8.75 -6.65
CA ASP A 46 8.20 -7.89 -7.32
C ASP A 46 8.81 -6.52 -7.65
N THR A 47 9.60 -5.93 -6.74
CA THR A 47 10.31 -4.67 -6.97
C THR A 47 11.30 -4.79 -8.12
N THR A 48 12.05 -5.89 -8.18
CA THR A 48 13.00 -6.14 -9.26
C THR A 48 12.28 -6.25 -10.60
N HIS A 49 11.15 -6.94 -10.67
CA HIS A 49 10.35 -7.04 -11.89
C HIS A 49 9.74 -5.70 -12.32
N GLU A 50 9.18 -4.92 -11.37
CA GLU A 50 8.60 -3.63 -11.68
C GLU A 50 9.63 -2.55 -12.04
N LEU A 51 10.88 -2.67 -11.57
CA LEU A 51 11.98 -1.81 -12.00
C LEU A 51 12.52 -2.21 -13.37
N ASN A 52 12.64 -3.49 -13.66
CA ASN A 52 13.18 -3.97 -14.93
C ASN A 52 12.32 -3.53 -16.11
N THR A 53 11.00 -3.48 -15.98
CA THR A 53 10.08 -3.08 -17.06
C THR A 53 10.35 -1.66 -17.57
N PRO A 54 10.31 -0.59 -16.73
CA PRO A 54 10.59 0.76 -17.19
C PRO A 54 12.07 0.95 -17.62
N ILE A 55 13.02 0.28 -16.95
CA ILE A 55 14.43 0.32 -17.31
C ILE A 55 14.63 -0.26 -18.73
N SER A 56 14.06 -1.44 -19.00
CA SER A 56 14.10 -2.03 -20.35
C SER A 56 13.43 -1.15 -21.40
N ALA A 57 12.31 -0.49 -21.06
CA ALA A 57 11.64 0.44 -21.95
C ALA A 57 12.51 1.68 -22.26
N ILE A 58 13.29 2.18 -21.29
CA ILE A 58 14.27 3.26 -21.51
C ILE A 58 15.36 2.76 -22.45
N LEU A 59 16.01 1.64 -22.13
CA LEU A 59 17.11 1.08 -22.91
C LEU A 59 16.71 0.84 -24.37
N MET A 60 15.61 0.12 -24.59
CA MET A 60 15.10 -0.14 -25.96
C MET A 60 14.71 1.13 -26.72
N SER A 61 14.24 2.17 -26.02
CA SER A 61 13.89 3.43 -26.67
C SER A 61 15.10 4.26 -27.05
N THR A 62 16.26 4.05 -26.39
CA THR A 62 17.50 4.82 -26.61
C THR A 62 18.52 4.11 -27.51
N GLU A 63 18.20 2.93 -28.03
CA GLU A 63 19.08 2.22 -28.99
C GLU A 63 19.24 2.95 -30.34
N SER A 64 18.31 3.82 -30.70
CA SER A 64 18.38 4.63 -31.94
C SER A 64 19.15 5.91 -31.71
N THR A 65 19.97 6.31 -32.69
CA THR A 65 20.71 7.60 -32.69
C THR A 65 19.80 8.82 -32.80
N ASN A 66 18.62 8.67 -33.42
CA ASN A 66 17.59 9.72 -33.54
C ASN A 66 16.30 9.26 -32.86
N LEU A 67 15.97 9.86 -31.71
CA LEU A 67 14.76 9.54 -30.97
C LEU A 67 13.53 10.22 -31.58
N THR A 68 12.50 9.43 -31.84
CA THR A 68 11.18 9.95 -32.22
C THR A 68 10.48 10.60 -31.03
N PRO A 69 9.54 11.55 -31.21
CA PRO A 69 8.77 12.15 -30.13
C PRO A 69 8.07 11.10 -29.23
N LYS A 70 7.59 10.00 -29.82
CA LYS A 70 6.97 8.88 -29.10
C LYS A 70 7.96 8.13 -28.21
N GLN A 71 9.20 7.95 -28.65
CA GLN A 71 10.26 7.34 -27.86
C GLN A 71 10.68 8.23 -26.70
N ILE A 72 10.79 9.55 -26.93
CA ILE A 72 11.09 10.53 -25.87
C ILE A 72 10.00 10.51 -24.79
N GLU A 73 8.73 10.50 -25.19
CA GLU A 73 7.61 10.40 -24.24
C GLU A 73 7.67 9.10 -23.43
N ARG A 74 7.94 7.98 -24.10
CA ARG A 74 8.10 6.68 -23.43
C ARG A 74 9.23 6.67 -22.41
N VAL A 75 10.37 7.26 -22.74
CA VAL A 75 11.51 7.42 -21.82
C VAL A 75 11.11 8.26 -20.61
N LYS A 76 10.44 9.42 -20.83
CA LYS A 76 9.97 10.30 -19.74
C LYS A 76 9.00 9.57 -18.79
N LEU A 77 8.03 8.84 -19.31
CA LEU A 77 7.07 8.09 -18.53
C LEU A 77 7.76 6.97 -17.73
N SER A 78 8.70 6.27 -18.35
CA SER A 78 9.45 5.19 -17.70
C SER A 78 10.36 5.73 -16.59
N ALA A 79 11.06 6.84 -16.83
CA ALA A 79 11.90 7.49 -15.83
C ALA A 79 11.07 8.00 -14.63
N LYS A 80 9.88 8.58 -14.91
CA LYS A 80 8.94 8.97 -13.86
C LYS A 80 8.52 7.77 -13.02
N ARG A 81 8.21 6.64 -13.66
CA ARG A 81 7.84 5.40 -12.94
C ARG A 81 8.97 4.90 -12.04
N VAL A 82 10.22 4.89 -12.51
CA VAL A 82 11.40 4.53 -11.69
C VAL A 82 11.52 5.46 -10.48
N SER A 83 11.33 6.78 -10.69
CA SER A 83 11.38 7.77 -9.60
C SER A 83 10.27 7.55 -8.56
N GLU A 84 9.05 7.19 -8.97
CA GLU A 84 7.95 6.84 -8.06
C GLU A 84 8.30 5.62 -7.21
N ILE A 85 8.79 4.55 -7.85
CA ILE A 85 9.24 3.33 -7.16
C ILE A 85 10.34 3.66 -6.15
N TYR A 86 11.34 4.45 -6.54
CA TYR A 86 12.42 4.87 -5.66
C TYR A 86 11.90 5.65 -4.44
N LYS A 87 10.98 6.59 -4.65
CA LYS A 87 10.37 7.37 -3.55
C LYS A 87 9.60 6.46 -2.58
N ASP A 88 8.88 5.47 -3.09
CA ASP A 88 8.15 4.51 -2.26
C ASP A 88 9.10 3.64 -1.45
N LEU A 89 10.19 3.15 -2.07
CA LEU A 89 11.23 2.39 -1.38
C LEU A 89 11.92 3.22 -0.30
N THR A 90 12.33 4.44 -0.64
CA THR A 90 12.98 5.37 0.29
C THR A 90 12.07 5.64 1.49
N TYR A 91 10.79 5.91 1.25
CA TYR A 91 9.81 6.11 2.32
C TYR A 91 9.74 4.91 3.27
N VAL A 92 9.72 3.71 2.74
CA VAL A 92 9.60 2.47 3.54
C VAL A 92 10.86 2.16 4.34
N PHE A 93 12.04 2.43 3.79
CA PHE A 93 13.30 1.98 4.39
C PHE A 93 14.08 3.07 5.13
N LEU A 94 13.97 4.34 4.76
CA LEU A 94 14.81 5.42 5.30
C LEU A 94 14.05 6.39 6.23
N GLU A 95 12.76 6.27 6.36
CA GLU A 95 11.90 7.33 6.89
C GLU A 95 11.90 7.52 8.41
N ASN A 96 12.74 6.84 9.14
CA ASN A 96 12.73 7.07 10.60
C ASN A 96 13.56 8.29 11.06
N HIS A 97 14.33 8.99 10.21
CA HIS A 97 15.35 9.90 10.77
C HIS A 97 15.77 11.14 9.98
N LEU A 98 15.20 11.55 8.84
CA LEU A 98 15.92 12.50 8.00
C LEU A 98 15.34 13.89 7.71
N HIS A 99 14.08 14.20 8.02
CA HIS A 99 13.61 15.59 7.84
C HIS A 99 12.61 16.00 8.92
N GLU A 100 12.81 17.19 9.50
CA GLU A 100 11.77 17.90 10.23
C GLU A 100 10.60 18.15 9.26
N LYS A 101 9.47 17.49 9.49
CA LYS A 101 8.27 17.68 8.67
C LYS A 101 7.68 19.05 8.96
N ILE A 102 7.62 19.90 7.96
CA ILE A 102 6.91 21.19 8.10
C ILE A 102 5.42 20.86 8.08
N ILE A 103 4.76 21.07 9.23
CA ILE A 103 3.33 20.85 9.41
C ILE A 103 2.65 22.22 9.36
N ASN A 104 1.78 22.42 8.38
CA ASN A 104 1.00 23.64 8.20
C ASN A 104 -0.48 23.34 8.15
N GLU A 105 -1.32 24.37 8.30
CA GLU A 105 -2.73 24.29 7.91
C GLU A 105 -2.79 24.19 6.38
N LEU A 106 -3.33 23.07 5.89
CA LEU A 106 -3.40 22.74 4.48
C LEU A 106 -4.86 22.66 4.02
N SER A 107 -5.20 23.40 2.95
CA SER A 107 -6.50 23.30 2.30
C SER A 107 -6.59 22.01 1.50
N LEU A 108 -7.26 20.98 2.06
CA LEU A 108 -7.28 19.64 1.47
C LEU A 108 -8.02 19.59 0.14
N ASN A 109 -9.13 20.34 -0.01
CA ASN A 109 -9.87 20.44 -1.27
C ASN A 109 -9.02 21.03 -2.40
N THR A 110 -8.15 21.99 -2.11
CA THR A 110 -7.23 22.57 -3.11
C THR A 110 -6.22 21.54 -3.58
N VAL A 111 -5.55 20.85 -2.66
CA VAL A 111 -4.57 19.82 -2.98
C VAL A 111 -5.20 18.64 -3.74
N ILE A 112 -6.40 18.21 -3.32
CA ILE A 112 -7.16 17.15 -4.02
C ILE A 112 -7.39 17.54 -5.48
N ASN A 113 -7.90 18.75 -5.75
CA ASN A 113 -8.16 19.23 -7.10
C ASN A 113 -6.89 19.28 -7.97
N GLU A 114 -5.75 19.65 -7.39
CA GLU A 114 -4.48 19.66 -8.10
C GLU A 114 -4.01 18.26 -8.48
N GLN A 115 -4.09 17.32 -7.53
CA GLN A 115 -3.69 15.93 -7.77
C GLN A 115 -4.61 15.22 -8.78
N LEU A 116 -5.90 15.52 -8.78
CA LEU A 116 -6.88 14.91 -9.69
C LEU A 116 -6.56 15.16 -11.17
N LYS A 117 -6.01 16.31 -11.55
CA LYS A 117 -5.58 16.59 -12.92
C LYS A 117 -4.62 15.52 -13.48
N TYR A 118 -3.78 14.96 -12.61
CA TYR A 118 -2.89 13.86 -13.01
C TYR A 118 -3.64 12.55 -13.18
N PHE A 119 -4.59 12.25 -12.28
CA PHE A 119 -5.32 10.99 -12.30
C PHE A 119 -6.38 10.89 -13.40
N GLU A 120 -6.94 12.01 -13.86
CA GLU A 120 -7.89 12.05 -14.98
C GLU A 120 -7.30 11.42 -16.25
N ALA A 121 -6.02 11.72 -16.56
CA ALA A 121 -5.33 11.13 -17.68
C ALA A 121 -5.08 9.62 -17.54
N LEU A 122 -4.95 9.12 -16.31
CA LEU A 122 -4.80 7.68 -16.03
C LEU A 122 -6.15 6.96 -16.07
N ALA A 123 -7.18 7.56 -15.50
CA ALA A 123 -8.54 7.05 -15.46
C ALA A 123 -9.13 6.91 -16.87
N SER A 124 -8.88 7.90 -17.75
CA SER A 124 -9.37 7.90 -19.13
C SER A 124 -8.87 6.70 -19.95
N LYS A 125 -7.65 6.19 -19.69
CA LYS A 125 -7.12 4.98 -20.35
C LYS A 125 -7.96 3.73 -20.04
N LYS A 126 -8.59 3.68 -18.87
CA LYS A 126 -9.52 2.61 -18.45
C LYS A 126 -10.99 3.02 -18.66
N ARG A 127 -11.29 4.18 -19.24
CA ARG A 127 -12.64 4.75 -19.38
C ARG A 127 -13.34 4.88 -18.02
N ILE A 128 -12.59 5.15 -16.96
CA ILE A 128 -13.12 5.36 -15.61
C ILE A 128 -13.58 6.80 -15.50
N THR A 129 -14.79 7.00 -14.97
CA THR A 129 -15.34 8.32 -14.65
C THR A 129 -14.98 8.68 -13.20
N ILE A 130 -14.40 9.87 -12.97
CA ILE A 130 -14.16 10.38 -11.63
C ILE A 130 -15.16 11.50 -11.36
N THR A 131 -15.92 11.38 -10.26
CA THR A 131 -16.82 12.41 -9.75
C THR A 131 -16.30 12.98 -8.45
N THR A 132 -16.52 14.29 -8.21
CA THR A 132 -16.02 14.97 -7.02
C THR A 132 -17.08 15.83 -6.35
N ASN A 133 -17.08 15.85 -5.01
CA ASN A 133 -17.90 16.73 -4.20
C ASN A 133 -17.11 17.17 -2.95
N LEU A 134 -16.40 18.29 -3.06
CA LEU A 134 -15.41 18.73 -2.08
C LEU A 134 -15.87 20.00 -1.38
N GLU A 135 -16.07 19.92 -0.07
CA GLU A 135 -16.23 21.08 0.81
C GLU A 135 -14.86 21.68 1.16
N GLU A 136 -14.79 22.95 1.46
CA GLU A 136 -13.58 23.59 1.97
C GLU A 136 -13.26 23.02 3.36
N PHE A 137 -12.03 22.51 3.50
CA PHE A 137 -11.58 21.96 4.76
C PHE A 137 -10.06 22.09 4.91
N GLU A 138 -9.64 22.67 6.01
CA GLU A 138 -8.22 22.79 6.38
C GLU A 138 -7.86 21.81 7.48
N TYR A 139 -6.66 21.24 7.38
CA TYR A 139 -6.13 20.30 8.36
C TYR A 139 -4.63 20.49 8.56
N LYS A 140 -4.15 20.30 9.79
CA LYS A 140 -2.72 20.39 10.12
C LYS A 140 -2.00 19.11 9.73
N ILE A 141 -1.35 19.14 8.57
CA ILE A 141 -0.63 18.01 8.01
C ILE A 141 0.50 18.51 7.11
N ASN A 142 1.56 17.69 6.95
CA ASN A 142 2.54 17.96 5.91
C ASN A 142 1.94 17.67 4.53
N GLU A 143 2.16 18.57 3.58
CA GLU A 143 1.57 18.50 2.24
C GLU A 143 1.99 17.23 1.49
N ASP A 144 3.28 16.87 1.51
CA ASP A 144 3.79 15.66 0.85
C ASP A 144 3.17 14.38 1.44
N ASP A 145 2.95 14.35 2.76
CA ASP A 145 2.30 13.23 3.43
C ASP A 145 0.84 13.10 2.99
N PHE A 146 0.09 14.21 2.92
CA PHE A 146 -1.29 14.18 2.45
C PHE A 146 -1.39 13.78 0.98
N ILE A 147 -0.55 14.37 0.12
CA ILE A 147 -0.46 13.99 -1.30
C ILE A 147 -0.19 12.49 -1.43
N ARG A 148 0.71 11.94 -0.61
CA ARG A 148 1.04 10.52 -0.64
C ARG A 148 -0.12 9.63 -0.24
N VAL A 149 -0.86 10.00 0.81
CA VAL A 149 -2.08 9.30 1.23
C VAL A 149 -3.11 9.30 0.10
N PHE A 150 -3.44 10.49 -0.40
CA PHE A 150 -4.43 10.67 -1.46
C PHE A 150 -4.06 9.90 -2.73
N ASN A 151 -2.82 10.05 -3.19
CA ASN A 151 -2.34 9.41 -4.41
C ASN A 151 -2.34 7.88 -4.31
N ASN A 152 -2.00 7.31 -3.15
CA ASN A 152 -2.08 5.87 -2.94
C ASN A 152 -3.52 5.35 -3.02
N LEU A 153 -4.48 6.05 -2.41
CA LEU A 153 -5.88 5.64 -2.43
C LEU A 153 -6.49 5.75 -3.83
N VAL A 154 -6.29 6.89 -4.52
CA VAL A 154 -6.82 7.11 -5.89
C VAL A 154 -6.15 6.19 -6.90
N SER A 155 -4.83 6.00 -6.80
CA SER A 155 -4.12 5.04 -7.65
C SER A 155 -4.65 3.62 -7.49
N ASN A 156 -4.96 3.19 -6.25
CA ASN A 156 -5.59 1.90 -5.99
C ASN A 156 -7.00 1.83 -6.58
N ALA A 157 -7.82 2.88 -6.41
CA ALA A 157 -9.16 2.96 -6.97
C ALA A 157 -9.16 2.84 -8.51
N ILE A 158 -8.18 3.44 -9.20
CA ILE A 158 -8.01 3.28 -10.65
C ILE A 158 -7.49 1.88 -11.01
N LYS A 159 -6.47 1.42 -10.29
CA LYS A 159 -5.76 0.17 -10.57
C LYS A 159 -6.69 -1.04 -10.46
N TYR A 160 -7.44 -1.11 -9.39
CA TYR A 160 -8.34 -2.24 -9.08
C TYR A 160 -9.76 -2.06 -9.62
N ASN A 161 -10.02 -0.97 -10.34
CA ASN A 161 -11.29 -0.77 -11.01
C ASN A 161 -11.41 -1.59 -12.30
N LYS A 162 -12.65 -1.83 -12.70
CA LYS A 162 -13.00 -2.42 -14.01
C LYS A 162 -12.97 -1.35 -15.12
N MET A 163 -12.90 -1.80 -16.36
CA MET A 163 -13.06 -0.92 -17.53
C MET A 163 -14.43 -0.25 -17.51
N GLY A 164 -14.47 1.06 -17.68
CA GLY A 164 -15.73 1.82 -17.67
C GLY A 164 -16.37 1.95 -16.29
N GLY A 165 -15.59 1.71 -15.21
CA GLY A 165 -16.06 1.88 -13.84
C GLY A 165 -16.09 3.35 -13.39
N GLU A 166 -16.41 3.55 -12.12
CA GLU A 166 -16.56 4.88 -11.52
C GLU A 166 -15.71 5.02 -10.27
N ILE A 167 -15.29 6.25 -9.96
CA ILE A 167 -14.64 6.63 -8.72
C ILE A 167 -15.36 7.89 -8.21
N ASP A 168 -15.93 7.83 -7.02
CA ASP A 168 -16.52 8.97 -6.34
C ASP A 168 -15.62 9.45 -5.19
N ILE A 169 -15.27 10.73 -5.22
CA ILE A 169 -14.40 11.36 -4.23
C ILE A 169 -15.18 12.49 -3.57
N SER A 170 -15.44 12.36 -2.28
CA SER A 170 -16.14 13.41 -1.52
C SER A 170 -15.37 13.80 -0.26
N LEU A 171 -15.36 15.10 0.02
CA LEU A 171 -14.83 15.66 1.26
C LEU A 171 -15.96 16.44 1.94
N LYS A 172 -16.57 15.84 2.96
CA LYS A 172 -17.72 16.41 3.68
C LYS A 172 -17.64 16.11 5.16
N ASN A 173 -18.04 17.06 5.99
CA ASN A 173 -18.08 16.88 7.44
C ASN A 173 -16.76 16.34 8.01
N LYS A 174 -15.60 16.80 7.52
CA LYS A 174 -14.26 16.34 7.89
C LYS A 174 -14.00 14.87 7.53
N ILE A 175 -14.71 14.32 6.56
CA ILE A 175 -14.50 12.94 6.07
C ILE A 175 -14.16 13.00 4.60
N LEU A 176 -12.96 12.53 4.23
CA LEU A 176 -12.61 12.26 2.86
C LEU A 176 -13.00 10.81 2.53
N THR A 177 -13.90 10.67 1.57
CA THR A 177 -14.37 9.37 1.07
C THR A 177 -13.89 9.17 -0.35
N ILE A 178 -13.29 8.01 -0.63
CA ILE A 178 -12.91 7.57 -1.97
C ILE A 178 -13.58 6.23 -2.18
N LYS A 179 -14.54 6.18 -3.10
CA LYS A 179 -15.30 4.97 -3.45
C LYS A 179 -15.04 4.60 -4.89
N ASP A 180 -14.75 3.34 -5.16
CA ASP A 180 -14.60 2.77 -6.49
C ASP A 180 -15.60 1.63 -6.74
N THR A 181 -15.91 1.36 -8.01
CA THR A 181 -16.77 0.26 -8.46
C THR A 181 -15.94 -0.92 -8.97
N GLY A 182 -14.79 -1.16 -8.37
CA GLY A 182 -13.81 -2.15 -8.80
C GLY A 182 -14.10 -3.58 -8.37
N ILE A 183 -13.03 -4.36 -8.28
CA ILE A 183 -13.10 -5.79 -7.92
C ILE A 183 -13.45 -6.05 -6.45
N GLY A 184 -13.45 -5.03 -5.60
CA GLY A 184 -13.65 -5.20 -4.17
C GLY A 184 -12.57 -6.04 -3.47
N ILE A 185 -12.76 -6.24 -2.18
CA ILE A 185 -11.83 -6.98 -1.31
C ILE A 185 -12.64 -8.00 -0.50
N GLN A 186 -12.17 -9.23 -0.42
CA GLN A 186 -12.78 -10.25 0.44
C GLN A 186 -12.72 -9.80 1.91
N GLU A 187 -13.82 -9.96 2.66
CA GLU A 187 -13.95 -9.51 4.05
C GLU A 187 -12.80 -10.00 4.94
N GLU A 188 -12.40 -11.26 4.77
CA GLU A 188 -11.30 -11.88 5.53
C GLU A 188 -9.95 -11.20 5.29
N LYS A 189 -9.77 -10.57 4.11
CA LYS A 189 -8.54 -9.89 3.70
C LYS A 189 -8.48 -8.42 4.11
N VAL A 190 -9.62 -7.78 4.36
CA VAL A 190 -9.72 -6.34 4.67
C VAL A 190 -8.82 -5.96 5.86
N LYS A 191 -8.77 -6.78 6.88
CA LYS A 191 -7.92 -6.53 8.07
C LYS A 191 -6.41 -6.54 7.78
N ASN A 192 -5.98 -7.21 6.70
CA ASN A 192 -4.56 -7.40 6.39
C ASN A 192 -4.06 -6.45 5.29
N ILE A 193 -4.94 -5.68 4.60
CA ILE A 193 -4.54 -4.82 3.47
C ILE A 193 -3.56 -3.70 3.87
N PHE A 194 -3.48 -3.38 5.16
CA PHE A 194 -2.55 -2.40 5.70
C PHE A 194 -1.20 -3.00 6.14
N ASP A 195 -1.10 -4.35 6.14
CA ASP A 195 0.16 -5.02 6.45
C ASP A 195 1.19 -4.73 5.36
N ARG A 196 2.44 -4.55 5.79
CA ARG A 196 3.56 -4.30 4.88
C ARG A 196 3.77 -5.49 3.95
N TYR A 197 3.93 -5.22 2.65
CA TYR A 197 4.11 -6.22 1.59
C TYR A 197 2.89 -7.14 1.36
N TYR A 198 1.74 -6.85 1.98
CA TYR A 198 0.54 -7.64 1.76
C TYR A 198 -0.17 -7.22 0.46
N ARG A 199 -0.66 -8.21 -0.27
CA ARG A 199 -1.45 -8.02 -1.51
C ARG A 199 -2.66 -8.94 -1.47
N ALA A 200 -3.85 -8.37 -1.59
CA ALA A 200 -5.10 -9.13 -1.62
C ALA A 200 -5.28 -9.90 -2.94
N THR A 201 -4.65 -9.44 -4.05
CA THR A 201 -4.58 -10.10 -5.35
C THR A 201 -3.18 -9.99 -5.95
N LEU A 202 -2.74 -11.02 -6.68
CA LEU A 202 -1.45 -11.06 -7.39
C LEU A 202 -1.58 -10.66 -8.87
N GLU A 203 -2.80 -10.54 -9.39
CA GLU A 203 -3.06 -10.29 -10.81
C GLU A 203 -2.66 -8.89 -11.27
N GLN A 204 -2.62 -7.93 -10.35
CA GLN A 204 -2.24 -6.55 -10.65
C GLN A 204 -0.96 -6.18 -9.94
N GLY A 205 0.07 -5.73 -10.66
CA GLY A 205 1.39 -5.34 -10.14
C GLY A 205 1.31 -4.41 -8.90
N GLY A 206 2.45 -4.18 -8.22
CA GLY A 206 2.57 -3.30 -7.06
C GLY A 206 3.18 -3.98 -5.84
N PHE A 207 3.77 -3.19 -4.95
CA PHE A 207 4.66 -3.67 -3.89
C PHE A 207 3.96 -4.05 -2.58
N GLY A 208 2.65 -3.82 -2.46
CA GLY A 208 1.93 -4.02 -1.19
C GLY A 208 2.39 -3.09 -0.07
N ILE A 209 2.90 -1.90 -0.41
CA ILE A 209 3.37 -0.90 0.57
C ILE A 209 2.48 0.35 0.63
N GLY A 210 1.72 0.65 -0.42
CA GLY A 210 0.94 1.87 -0.52
C GLY A 210 -0.07 2.05 0.63
N LEU A 211 -0.87 1.04 0.94
CA LEU A 211 -1.81 1.10 2.05
C LEU A 211 -1.13 1.07 3.42
N ASN A 212 0.02 0.42 3.55
CA ASN A 212 0.83 0.50 4.77
C ASN A 212 1.33 1.93 5.02
N ILE A 213 1.79 2.63 3.96
CA ILE A 213 2.15 4.06 4.02
C ILE A 213 0.93 4.90 4.46
N VAL A 214 -0.25 4.67 3.86
CA VAL A 214 -1.49 5.36 4.23
C VAL A 214 -1.79 5.16 5.71
N SER A 215 -1.74 3.92 6.20
CA SER A 215 -1.99 3.60 7.62
C SER A 215 -1.02 4.30 8.56
N LYS A 216 0.28 4.32 8.22
CA LYS A 216 1.32 4.97 9.03
C LYS A 216 1.10 6.48 9.10
N ILE A 217 0.92 7.14 7.96
CA ILE A 217 0.69 8.59 7.92
C ILE A 217 -0.60 8.94 8.67
N CYS A 218 -1.70 8.23 8.43
CA CYS A 218 -2.95 8.50 9.12
C CYS A 218 -2.82 8.36 10.64
N LYS A 219 -2.03 7.37 11.11
CA LYS A 219 -1.75 7.20 12.53
C LYS A 219 -0.93 8.38 13.10
N ASP A 220 0.09 8.85 12.37
CA ASP A 220 0.95 9.96 12.78
C ASP A 220 0.16 11.27 12.94
N TYR A 221 -0.89 11.46 12.14
CA TYR A 221 -1.75 12.65 12.16
C TYR A 221 -3.11 12.43 12.84
N ASN A 222 -3.32 11.32 13.57
CA ASN A 222 -4.57 10.99 14.25
C ASN A 222 -5.81 10.92 13.33
N ILE A 223 -5.61 10.54 12.06
CA ILE A 223 -6.67 10.34 11.08
C ILE A 223 -7.16 8.90 11.18
N LYS A 224 -8.47 8.70 11.39
CA LYS A 224 -9.06 7.35 11.43
C LYS A 224 -9.39 6.87 10.04
N ILE A 225 -8.91 5.64 9.70
CA ILE A 225 -9.23 4.99 8.43
C ILE A 225 -10.36 3.99 8.67
N VAL A 226 -11.38 4.04 7.81
CA VAL A 226 -12.45 3.04 7.73
C VAL A 226 -12.50 2.50 6.30
N VAL A 227 -12.60 1.18 6.16
CA VAL A 227 -12.71 0.51 4.86
C VAL A 227 -13.98 -0.31 4.85
N ASP A 228 -14.76 -0.12 3.81
CA ASP A 228 -15.95 -0.89 3.51
C ASP A 228 -15.81 -1.43 2.07
N SER A 229 -15.92 -2.72 1.89
CA SER A 229 -15.69 -3.34 0.58
C SER A 229 -16.51 -4.59 0.39
N GLU A 230 -17.11 -4.69 -0.79
CA GLU A 230 -17.87 -5.86 -1.24
C GLU A 230 -17.23 -6.44 -2.49
N LEU A 231 -16.93 -7.74 -2.44
CA LEU A 231 -16.21 -8.43 -3.50
C LEU A 231 -17.00 -8.36 -4.83
N ASN A 232 -16.31 -7.98 -5.91
CA ASN A 232 -16.83 -7.75 -7.27
C ASN A 232 -17.79 -6.56 -7.41
N GLU A 233 -17.98 -5.76 -6.38
CA GLU A 233 -18.89 -4.61 -6.41
C GLU A 233 -18.16 -3.28 -6.21
N SER A 234 -17.52 -3.08 -5.03
CA SER A 234 -16.95 -1.78 -4.70
C SER A 234 -15.93 -1.83 -3.55
N THR A 235 -15.09 -0.80 -3.47
CA THR A 235 -14.30 -0.49 -2.27
C THR A 235 -14.49 0.97 -1.90
N THR A 236 -14.65 1.23 -0.61
CA THR A 236 -14.79 2.58 -0.04
C THR A 236 -13.77 2.77 1.05
N PHE A 237 -12.89 3.74 0.89
CA PHE A 237 -12.00 4.23 1.94
C PHE A 237 -12.55 5.53 2.51
N LYS A 238 -12.62 5.64 3.84
CA LYS A 238 -12.99 6.86 4.54
C LYS A 238 -11.87 7.27 5.47
N LEU A 239 -11.40 8.50 5.33
CA LEU A 239 -10.46 9.15 6.23
C LEU A 239 -11.22 10.16 7.06
N ILE A 240 -11.27 9.97 8.37
CA ILE A 240 -11.99 10.82 9.33
C ILE A 240 -10.92 11.64 10.07
N PHE A 241 -10.94 12.94 9.85
CA PHE A 241 -10.01 13.92 10.37
C PHE A 241 -10.41 14.46 11.75
#